data_88afd25383a4e3c13b7d2b693b66dd3f
#
_entry.id   88afd25383a4e3c13b7d2b693b66dd3f
#
_cell.length_a   1.000
_cell.length_b   1.000
_cell.length_c   1.000
_cell.angle_alpha   90.00
_cell.angle_beta   90.00
_cell.angle_gamma   90.00
#
_symmetry.space_group_name_H-M   'P 1'
#
loop_
_entity.id
_entity.type
_entity.pdbx_description
1 polymer ?
#
loop_
_entity_poly.entity_id
_entity_poly.type
_entity_poly.pdbx_seq_one_letter_code
_entity_poly.pdbx_strand_id
1 'polypeptide(L)' 'MALKPKEIRKMSHEQKLAKLKELRNELMHERGVAAMGGAPANPGRIRSLRADIARLLTIIREEELKEER' A
#
# COMPACT_ATOMS: atom_id res chain seq x y z
N MET A 1 6.93 -1.34 8.61
CA MET A 1 7.92 -0.41 8.04
C MET A 1 7.36 0.28 6.82
N ALA A 2 7.57 1.57 6.72
CA ALA A 2 7.08 2.33 5.57
C ALA A 2 7.96 2.05 4.34
N LEU A 3 7.32 1.87 3.20
CA LEU A 3 8.05 1.71 1.94
C LEU A 3 8.67 3.05 1.52
N LYS A 4 9.92 3.00 1.16
CA LYS A 4 10.61 4.19 0.69
C LYS A 4 10.39 4.36 -0.81
N PRO A 5 10.21 5.60 -1.31
CA PRO A 5 10.01 5.82 -2.75
C PRO A 5 11.11 5.21 -3.61
N LYS A 6 12.36 5.24 -3.16
CA LYS A 6 13.48 4.64 -3.89
C LYS A 6 13.30 3.14 -4.09
N GLU A 7 12.81 2.45 -3.08
CA GLU A 7 12.57 1.02 -3.17
C GLU A 7 11.44 0.69 -4.14
N ILE A 8 10.38 1.49 -4.08
CA ILE A 8 9.24 1.31 -4.97
C ILE A 8 9.65 1.52 -6.42
N ARG A 9 10.45 2.53 -6.70
CA ARG A 9 10.91 2.81 -8.06
C ARG A 9 11.80 1.73 -8.65
N LYS A 10 12.46 0.95 -7.80
CA LYS A 10 13.28 -0.18 -8.25
C LYS A 10 12.46 -1.41 -8.62
N MET A 11 11.22 -1.47 -8.17
CA MET A 11 10.34 -2.60 -8.47
C MET A 11 9.84 -2.55 -9.90
N SER A 12 9.62 -3.74 -10.50
CA SER A 12 8.95 -3.81 -11.79
C SER A 12 7.48 -3.42 -11.61
N HIS A 13 6.81 -3.12 -12.71
CA HIS A 13 5.39 -2.76 -12.68
C HIS A 13 4.55 -3.87 -12.01
N GLU A 14 4.83 -5.12 -12.39
CA GLU A 14 4.14 -6.28 -11.81
C GLU A 14 4.38 -6.40 -10.31
N GLN A 15 5.61 -6.17 -9.87
CA GLN A 15 5.94 -6.21 -8.44
C GLN A 15 5.21 -5.12 -7.66
N LYS A 16 5.08 -3.93 -8.24
CA LYS A 16 4.33 -2.84 -7.62
C LYS A 16 2.87 -3.19 -7.46
N LEU A 17 2.26 -3.76 -8.50
CA LEU A 17 0.86 -4.16 -8.45
C LEU A 17 0.63 -5.27 -7.42
N ALA A 18 1.52 -6.25 -7.37
CA ALA A 18 1.44 -7.33 -6.40
C ALA A 18 1.57 -6.79 -4.97
N LYS A 19 2.50 -5.88 -4.75
CA LYS A 19 2.68 -5.26 -3.44
C LYS A 19 1.48 -4.44 -3.02
N LEU A 20 0.88 -3.71 -3.96
CA LEU A 20 -0.32 -2.94 -3.72
C LEU A 20 -1.47 -3.83 -3.28
N LYS A 21 -1.66 -4.95 -3.96
CA LYS A 21 -2.70 -5.91 -3.60
C LYS A 21 -2.48 -6.48 -2.20
N GLU A 22 -1.25 -6.84 -1.90
CA GLU A 22 -0.86 -7.36 -0.58
C GLU A 22 -1.19 -6.36 0.53
N LEU A 23 -0.80 -5.10 0.34
CA LEU A 23 -1.05 -4.05 1.32
C LEU A 23 -2.54 -3.77 1.51
N ARG A 24 -3.30 -3.78 0.42
CA ARG A 24 -4.75 -3.61 0.50
C ARG A 24 -5.42 -4.75 1.26
N ASN A 25 -4.97 -5.98 1.03
CA ASN A 25 -5.49 -7.14 1.74
C ASN A 25 -5.19 -7.04 3.24
N GLU A 26 -4.00 -6.62 3.61
CA GLU A 26 -3.65 -6.41 5.01
C GLU A 26 -4.52 -5.33 5.66
N LEU A 27 -4.74 -4.24 4.94
CA LEU A 27 -5.59 -3.16 5.44
C LEU A 27 -7.02 -3.62 5.66
N MET A 28 -7.58 -4.38 4.73
CA MET A 28 -8.92 -4.93 4.86
C MET A 28 -9.00 -5.88 6.05
N HIS A 29 -7.98 -6.70 6.25
CA HIS A 29 -7.92 -7.62 7.39
C HIS A 29 -7.95 -6.87 8.71
N GLU A 30 -7.12 -5.83 8.85
CA GLU A 30 -7.07 -5.04 10.08
C GLU A 30 -8.41 -4.34 10.37
N ARG A 31 -9.05 -3.81 9.33
CA ARG A 31 -10.37 -3.19 9.46
C ARG A 31 -11.44 -4.20 9.84
N GLY A 32 -11.37 -5.40 9.25
CA GLY A 32 -12.30 -6.47 9.55
C GLY A 32 -12.22 -6.92 11.01
N VAL A 33 -11.02 -7.06 11.54
CA VAL A 33 -10.82 -7.42 12.95
C VAL A 33 -11.42 -6.35 13.86
N ALA A 34 -11.20 -5.08 13.56
CA ALA A 34 -11.75 -3.99 14.38
C ALA A 34 -13.28 -3.97 14.32
N ALA A 35 -13.87 -4.20 13.14
CA ALA A 35 -15.31 -4.20 12.95
C ALA A 35 -15.99 -5.37 13.67
N MET A 36 -15.30 -6.48 13.86
CA MET A 36 -15.84 -7.65 14.55
C MET A 36 -15.77 -7.56 16.08
N GLY A 37 -15.32 -6.42 16.60
CA GLY A 37 -15.23 -6.23 18.04
C GLY A 37 -14.09 -6.97 18.70
N GLY A 38 -13.11 -7.42 17.92
CA GLY A 38 -11.91 -8.04 18.44
C GLY A 38 -10.99 -7.02 19.11
N ALA A 39 -9.76 -7.41 19.38
CA ALA A 39 -8.77 -6.48 19.92
C ALA A 39 -8.70 -5.26 19.00
N PRO A 40 -8.57 -4.04 19.56
CA PRO A 40 -8.51 -2.84 18.74
C PRO A 40 -7.37 -2.96 17.73
N ALA A 41 -7.69 -2.70 16.46
CA ALA A 41 -6.67 -2.69 15.42
C ALA A 41 -5.60 -1.68 15.81
N ASN A 42 -4.35 -2.02 15.56
CA ASN A 42 -3.25 -1.11 15.84
C ASN A 42 -3.39 0.12 14.92
N PRO A 43 -3.75 1.30 15.44
CA PRO A 43 -3.97 2.47 14.61
C PRO A 43 -2.71 2.91 13.87
N GLY A 44 -1.54 2.68 14.46
CA GLY A 44 -0.26 2.97 13.81
C GLY A 44 -0.04 2.11 12.57
N ARG A 45 -0.40 0.82 12.63
CA ARG A 45 -0.27 -0.08 11.49
C ARG A 45 -1.23 0.30 10.36
N ILE A 46 -2.48 0.61 10.69
CA ILE A 46 -3.47 1.03 9.68
C ILE A 46 -2.99 2.29 8.98
N ARG A 47 -2.51 3.25 9.74
CA ARG A 47 -1.99 4.51 9.19
C ARG A 47 -0.78 4.26 8.29
N SER A 48 0.12 3.39 8.72
CA SER A 48 1.31 3.04 7.94
C SER A 48 0.93 2.33 6.63
N LEU A 49 -0.01 1.40 6.67
CA LEU A 49 -0.49 0.70 5.48
C LEU A 49 -1.12 1.68 4.49
N ARG A 50 -1.93 2.60 4.98
CA ARG A 50 -2.56 3.60 4.12
C ARG A 50 -1.53 4.52 3.46
N ALA A 51 -0.50 4.91 4.20
CA ALA A 51 0.58 5.74 3.67
C ALA A 51 1.36 4.99 2.57
N ASP A 52 1.67 3.71 2.81
CA ASP A 52 2.39 2.91 1.83
C ASP A 52 1.58 2.70 0.55
N ILE A 53 0.28 2.42 0.69
CA ILE A 53 -0.63 2.28 -0.45
C ILE A 53 -0.66 3.58 -1.26
N ALA A 54 -0.77 4.73 -0.59
CA ALA A 54 -0.79 6.02 -1.25
C ALA A 54 0.49 6.28 -2.04
N ARG A 55 1.65 5.94 -1.46
CA ARG A 55 2.93 6.10 -2.15
C ARG A 55 3.04 5.21 -3.37
N LEU A 56 2.64 3.94 -3.25
CA LEU A 56 2.64 3.02 -4.38
C LEU A 56 1.75 3.53 -5.52
N LEU A 57 0.54 3.94 -5.20
CA LEU A 57 -0.39 4.46 -6.19
C LEU A 57 0.15 5.70 -6.89
N THR A 58 0.76 6.61 -6.13
CA THR A 58 1.34 7.83 -6.68
C THR A 58 2.45 7.50 -7.67
N ILE A 59 3.36 6.60 -7.31
CA ILE A 59 4.48 6.24 -8.16
C ILE A 59 4.02 5.48 -9.40
N ILE A 60 3.08 4.55 -9.25
CA ILE A 60 2.50 3.81 -10.38
C ILE A 60 1.86 4.80 -11.36
N ARG A 61 1.10 5.76 -10.86
CA ARG A 61 0.45 6.76 -11.70
C ARG A 61 1.46 7.65 -12.41
N GLU A 62 2.52 8.07 -11.73
CA GLU A 62 3.59 8.85 -12.36
C GLU A 62 4.23 8.10 -13.52
N GLU A 63 4.48 6.81 -13.34
CA GLU A 63 5.08 5.98 -14.38
C GLU A 63 4.14 5.79 -15.56
N GLU A 64 2.86 5.57 -15.31
CA GLU A 64 1.86 5.46 -16.36
C GLU A 64 1.77 6.74 -17.18
N LEU A 65 1.80 7.89 -16.51
CA LEU A 65 1.78 9.18 -17.21
C LEU A 65 3.01 9.40 -18.08
N LYS A 66 4.16 8.92 -17.63
CA LYS A 66 5.39 9.01 -18.43
C LYS A 66 5.32 8.13 -19.68
N GLU A 67 4.72 6.96 -19.56
CA GLU A 67 4.58 6.03 -20.69
C GLU A 67 3.63 6.57 -21.76
N GLU A 68 2.63 7.35 -21.35
CA GLU A 68 1.68 7.94 -22.28
C GLU A 68 2.25 9.10 -23.10
N ARG A 69 3.41 9.60 -22.77
CA ARG A 69 4.09 10.64 -23.52
C ARG A 69 4.98 9.97 -24.57
#